data_6863cae42442aa7645e313a4da425b39
#
_entry.id   6863cae42442aa7645e313a4da425b39
#
_cell.length_a   1.000
_cell.length_b   1.000
_cell.length_c   1.000
_cell.angle_alpha   90.00
_cell.angle_beta   90.00
_cell.angle_gamma   90.00
#
_symmetry.space_group_name_H-M   'P 1'
#
loop_
_entity.id
_entity.type
_entity.pdbx_description
1 polymer ?
#
loop_
_entity_poly.entity_id
_entity_poly.type
_entity_poly.pdbx_seq_one_letter_code
_entity_poly.pdbx_strand_id
1 'polypeptide(L)'
;MNGVYKTDLFADTPAEGLVKLLGEIACKCVFKSETIYRMEVKEAVMLDNLMDRFMGAIIKYDDPAQKLNSIEERLVSFISNNYKKAYRYHAEGQPDIYRLYLRLLLVTDYICGMTDSYAKRLYQELNAIMA
;
A
#
# COMPACT_ATOMS: atom_id res chain seq x y z
N MET A 1 2.08 22.40 21.44
CA MET A 1 3.52 22.23 21.07
C MET A 1 3.77 23.13 19.87
N ASN A 2 4.65 24.13 19.99
CA ASN A 2 4.78 25.20 18.97
C ASN A 2 5.72 24.86 17.80
N GLY A 3 6.11 23.59 17.59
CA GLY A 3 6.92 23.17 16.41
C GLY A 3 8.25 23.90 16.19
N VAL A 4 8.85 24.44 17.25
CA VAL A 4 10.05 25.26 17.16
C VAL A 4 11.33 24.42 16.97
N TYR A 5 11.29 23.13 17.36
CA TYR A 5 12.43 22.25 17.25
C TYR A 5 12.50 21.65 15.83
N LYS A 6 13.53 22.03 15.07
CA LYS A 6 13.70 21.63 13.65
C LYS A 6 14.87 20.66 13.43
N THR A 7 15.53 20.23 14.49
CA THR A 7 16.69 19.32 14.43
C THR A 7 16.34 17.97 15.00
N ASP A 8 17.22 16.97 14.79
CA ASP A 8 17.08 15.63 15.38
C ASP A 8 17.02 15.73 16.91
N LEU A 9 16.25 14.84 17.55
CA LEU A 9 16.05 14.80 19.00
C LEU A 9 17.38 14.69 19.77
N PHE A 10 18.38 14.04 19.19
CA PHE A 10 19.70 13.85 19.78
C PHE A 10 20.76 14.86 19.31
N ALA A 11 20.40 15.81 18.41
CA ALA A 11 21.33 16.84 17.97
C ALA A 11 21.85 17.67 19.16
N ASP A 12 23.12 18.01 19.13
CA ASP A 12 23.82 18.78 20.17
C ASP A 12 23.80 18.15 21.57
N THR A 13 23.53 16.83 21.67
CA THR A 13 23.60 16.07 22.91
C THR A 13 24.84 15.17 22.95
N PRO A 14 25.31 14.74 24.14
CA PRO A 14 26.41 13.75 24.26
C PRO A 14 26.10 12.41 23.55
N ALA A 15 24.84 12.10 23.28
CA ALA A 15 24.40 10.89 22.62
C ALA A 15 24.45 10.97 21.08
N GLU A 16 24.62 12.16 20.48
CA GLU A 16 24.58 12.34 19.04
C GLU A 16 25.57 11.45 18.28
N GLY A 17 26.81 11.39 18.74
CA GLY A 17 27.87 10.57 18.15
C GLY A 17 27.54 9.06 18.18
N LEU A 18 26.96 8.61 19.30
CA LEU A 18 26.56 7.20 19.45
C LEU A 18 25.39 6.86 18.50
N VAL A 19 24.39 7.72 18.42
CA VAL A 19 23.22 7.52 17.52
C VAL A 19 23.66 7.47 16.06
N LYS A 20 24.54 8.38 15.64
CA LYS A 20 25.11 8.37 14.28
C LYS A 20 25.87 7.07 13.99
N LEU A 21 26.75 6.65 14.90
CA LEU A 21 27.52 5.41 14.74
C LEU A 21 26.60 4.18 14.64
N LEU A 22 25.60 4.08 15.52
CA LEU A 22 24.63 2.98 15.47
C LEU A 22 23.82 2.99 14.16
N GLY A 23 23.44 4.17 13.67
CA GLY A 23 22.76 4.32 12.39
C GLY A 23 23.62 3.85 11.20
N GLU A 24 24.93 4.19 11.21
CA GLU A 24 25.86 3.72 10.18
C GLU A 24 26.05 2.20 10.20
N ILE A 25 26.19 1.61 11.38
CA ILE A 25 26.30 0.15 11.55
C ILE A 25 25.01 -0.53 11.06
N ALA A 26 23.86 -0.05 11.48
CA ALA A 26 22.57 -0.57 11.05
C ALA A 26 22.42 -0.50 9.51
N CYS A 27 22.79 0.63 8.92
CA CYS A 27 22.75 0.80 7.47
C CYS A 27 23.66 -0.18 6.75
N LYS A 28 24.92 -0.33 7.18
CA LYS A 28 25.92 -1.17 6.50
C LYS A 28 25.70 -2.67 6.73
N CYS A 29 25.35 -3.06 7.96
CA CYS A 29 25.36 -4.47 8.36
C CYS A 29 23.96 -5.11 8.30
N VAL A 30 22.89 -4.33 8.41
CA VAL A 30 21.52 -4.84 8.44
C VAL A 30 20.79 -4.46 7.13
N PHE A 31 20.50 -3.17 6.92
CA PHE A 31 19.63 -2.74 5.83
C PHE A 31 20.22 -2.99 4.42
N LYS A 32 21.55 -3.07 4.28
CA LYS A 32 22.23 -3.42 3.03
C LYS A 32 22.61 -4.89 2.92
N SER A 33 22.03 -5.76 3.76
CA SER A 33 22.29 -7.19 3.67
C SER A 33 21.52 -7.83 2.51
N GLU A 34 22.10 -8.88 1.92
CA GLU A 34 21.48 -9.63 0.81
C GLU A 34 20.11 -10.19 1.21
N THR A 35 19.95 -10.60 2.46
CA THR A 35 18.66 -11.11 2.97
C THR A 35 17.58 -10.05 2.92
N ILE A 36 17.88 -8.81 3.32
CA ILE A 36 16.93 -7.69 3.25
C ILE A 36 16.60 -7.36 1.80
N TYR A 37 17.60 -7.26 0.93
CA TYR A 37 17.36 -7.00 -0.50
C TYR A 37 16.46 -8.04 -1.16
N ARG A 38 16.63 -9.32 -0.83
CA ARG A 38 15.75 -10.39 -1.33
C ARG A 38 14.31 -10.24 -0.83
N MET A 39 14.14 -9.80 0.42
CA MET A 39 12.81 -9.52 0.98
C MET A 39 12.15 -8.34 0.28
N GLU A 40 12.86 -7.22 0.14
CA GLU A 40 12.36 -6.01 -0.54
C GLU A 40 11.94 -6.28 -1.97
N VAL A 41 12.76 -6.99 -2.76
CA VAL A 41 12.42 -7.35 -4.14
C VAL A 41 11.19 -8.25 -4.20
N LYS A 42 11.09 -9.23 -3.33
CA LYS A 42 9.94 -10.14 -3.26
C LYS A 42 8.65 -9.39 -2.89
N GLU A 43 8.74 -8.49 -1.92
CA GLU A 43 7.60 -7.68 -1.47
C GLU A 43 7.16 -6.70 -2.56
N ALA A 44 8.10 -6.05 -3.25
CA ALA A 44 7.80 -5.18 -4.39
C ALA A 44 7.05 -5.93 -5.49
N VAL A 45 7.53 -7.10 -5.92
CA VAL A 45 6.87 -7.93 -6.94
C VAL A 45 5.46 -8.34 -6.51
N MET A 46 5.28 -8.68 -5.23
CA MET A 46 3.98 -9.06 -4.69
C MET A 46 3.00 -7.89 -4.70
N LEU A 47 3.43 -6.72 -4.22
CA LEU A 47 2.59 -5.52 -4.16
C LEU A 47 2.24 -5.00 -5.57
N ASP A 48 3.20 -4.97 -6.49
CA ASP A 48 2.96 -4.57 -7.88
C ASP A 48 1.91 -5.48 -8.53
N ASN A 49 2.04 -6.79 -8.37
CA ASN A 49 1.07 -7.75 -8.92
C ASN A 49 -0.34 -7.56 -8.34
N LEU A 50 -0.45 -7.37 -7.02
CA LEU A 50 -1.73 -7.09 -6.38
C LEU A 50 -2.31 -5.77 -6.88
N MET A 51 -1.48 -4.72 -6.95
CA MET A 51 -1.89 -3.40 -7.43
C MET A 51 -2.44 -3.49 -8.86
N ASP A 52 -1.72 -4.10 -9.78
CA ASP A 52 -2.12 -4.24 -11.18
C ASP A 52 -3.47 -4.97 -11.33
N ARG A 53 -3.67 -6.06 -10.59
CA ARG A 53 -4.92 -6.82 -10.62
C ARG A 53 -6.11 -6.02 -10.13
N PHE A 54 -5.97 -5.33 -9.01
CA PHE A 54 -7.05 -4.55 -8.43
C PHE A 54 -7.30 -3.25 -9.20
N MET A 55 -6.26 -2.59 -9.71
CA MET A 55 -6.41 -1.35 -10.50
C MET A 55 -7.25 -1.56 -11.74
N GLY A 56 -7.02 -2.65 -12.49
CA GLY A 56 -7.81 -2.97 -13.68
C GLY A 56 -9.31 -3.07 -13.40
N ALA A 57 -9.69 -3.64 -12.27
CA ALA A 57 -11.08 -3.75 -11.85
C ALA A 57 -11.65 -2.42 -11.31
N ILE A 58 -10.85 -1.71 -10.49
CA ILE A 58 -11.38 -0.57 -9.76
C ILE A 58 -11.54 0.69 -10.63
N ILE A 59 -10.76 0.82 -11.69
CA ILE A 59 -10.94 1.90 -12.67
C ILE A 59 -12.36 1.87 -13.28
N LYS A 60 -12.90 0.67 -13.48
CA LYS A 60 -14.25 0.44 -14.02
C LYS A 60 -15.35 0.45 -12.95
N TYR A 61 -14.97 0.29 -11.68
CA TYR A 61 -15.93 0.23 -10.59
C TYR A 61 -16.75 1.52 -10.48
N ASP A 62 -18.09 1.39 -10.44
CA ASP A 62 -19.00 2.53 -10.31
C ASP A 62 -18.86 3.59 -11.44
N ASP A 63 -18.38 3.15 -12.62
CA ASP A 63 -18.32 3.96 -13.83
C ASP A 63 -19.50 3.59 -14.73
N PRO A 64 -20.42 4.53 -15.02
CA PRO A 64 -21.60 4.23 -15.83
C PRO A 64 -21.27 3.86 -17.28
N ALA A 65 -20.09 4.24 -17.78
CA ALA A 65 -19.65 3.94 -19.15
C ALA A 65 -18.98 2.56 -19.27
N GLN A 66 -18.66 1.90 -18.18
CA GLN A 66 -17.90 0.65 -18.17
C GLN A 66 -18.60 -0.44 -17.36
N LYS A 67 -18.42 -1.69 -17.79
CA LYS A 67 -18.92 -2.86 -17.05
C LYS A 67 -17.77 -3.73 -16.57
N LEU A 68 -17.87 -4.19 -15.35
CA LEU A 68 -16.97 -5.20 -14.80
C LEU A 68 -17.28 -6.57 -15.44
N ASN A 69 -16.26 -7.32 -15.73
CA ASN A 69 -16.40 -8.75 -16.01
C ASN A 69 -16.51 -9.57 -14.71
N SER A 70 -16.84 -10.86 -14.81
CA SER A 70 -17.04 -11.72 -13.63
C SER A 70 -15.81 -11.82 -12.71
N ILE A 71 -14.59 -11.73 -13.24
CA ILE A 71 -13.36 -11.76 -12.44
C ILE A 71 -13.17 -10.42 -11.73
N GLU A 72 -13.37 -9.31 -12.42
CA GLU A 72 -13.28 -7.97 -11.87
C GLU A 72 -14.30 -7.74 -10.74
N GLU A 73 -15.53 -8.23 -10.91
CA GLU A 73 -16.56 -8.20 -9.86
C GLU A 73 -16.10 -8.93 -8.60
N ARG A 74 -15.45 -10.09 -8.74
CA ARG A 74 -14.89 -10.86 -7.63
C ARG A 74 -13.74 -10.12 -6.95
N LEU A 75 -12.83 -9.54 -7.71
CA LEU A 75 -11.74 -8.71 -7.15
C LEU A 75 -12.30 -7.55 -6.34
N VAL A 76 -13.27 -6.82 -6.87
CA VAL A 76 -13.95 -5.74 -6.14
C VAL A 76 -14.66 -6.27 -4.87
N SER A 77 -15.16 -7.52 -4.89
CA SER A 77 -15.82 -8.10 -3.72
C SER A 77 -14.87 -8.34 -2.54
N PHE A 78 -13.58 -8.53 -2.78
CA PHE A 78 -12.57 -8.69 -1.70
C PHE A 78 -12.35 -7.39 -0.91
N ILE A 79 -12.57 -6.24 -1.55
CA ILE A 79 -12.47 -4.95 -0.86
C ILE A 79 -13.60 -4.84 0.16
N SER A 80 -13.24 -4.54 1.40
CA SER A 80 -14.18 -4.42 2.52
C SER A 80 -15.31 -3.42 2.21
N ASN A 81 -16.51 -3.75 2.69
CA ASN A 81 -17.66 -2.87 2.55
C ASN A 81 -17.48 -1.50 3.21
N ASN A 82 -16.63 -1.40 4.23
CA ASN A 82 -16.34 -0.12 4.88
C ASN A 82 -15.62 0.84 3.94
N TYR A 83 -14.60 0.35 3.22
CA TYR A 83 -13.91 1.14 2.21
C TYR A 83 -14.86 1.56 1.07
N LYS A 84 -15.71 0.64 0.59
CA LYS A 84 -16.71 0.95 -0.44
C LYS A 84 -17.77 1.95 0.01
N LYS A 85 -18.17 1.94 1.28
CA LYS A 85 -19.09 2.93 1.85
C LYS A 85 -18.43 4.31 1.93
N ALA A 86 -17.18 4.38 2.39
CA ALA A 86 -16.42 5.63 2.44
C ALA A 86 -16.26 6.22 1.03
N TYR A 87 -15.89 5.40 0.05
CA TYR A 87 -15.84 5.83 -1.35
C TYR A 87 -17.17 6.44 -1.81
N ARG A 88 -18.30 5.73 -1.65
CA ARG A 88 -19.61 6.21 -2.11
C ARG A 88 -20.00 7.53 -1.46
N TYR A 89 -19.76 7.67 -0.16
CA TYR A 89 -20.04 8.89 0.57
C TYR A 89 -19.27 10.09 0.02
N HIS A 90 -17.99 9.92 -0.28
CA HIS A 90 -17.16 11.00 -0.81
C HIS A 90 -17.31 11.21 -2.33
N ALA A 91 -17.80 10.22 -3.07
CA ALA A 91 -17.99 10.29 -4.52
C ALA A 91 -19.32 10.94 -4.91
N GLU A 92 -20.26 11.06 -4.00
CA GLU A 92 -21.59 11.61 -4.27
C GLU A 92 -21.50 13.08 -4.71
N GLY A 93 -22.10 13.39 -5.86
CA GLY A 93 -22.09 14.75 -6.44
C GLY A 93 -20.74 15.23 -6.98
N GLN A 94 -19.72 14.38 -7.00
CA GLN A 94 -18.39 14.75 -7.47
C GLN A 94 -18.22 14.52 -8.99
N PRO A 95 -17.37 15.32 -9.66
CA PRO A 95 -17.04 15.13 -11.05
C PRO A 95 -16.27 13.82 -11.30
N ASP A 96 -16.36 13.27 -12.51
CA ASP A 96 -15.81 11.94 -12.85
C ASP A 96 -14.32 11.81 -12.57
N ILE A 97 -13.54 12.88 -12.78
CA ILE A 97 -12.10 12.87 -12.49
C ILE A 97 -11.82 12.69 -10.99
N TYR A 98 -12.63 13.30 -10.14
CA TYR A 98 -12.48 13.15 -8.70
C TYR A 98 -12.99 11.77 -8.23
N ARG A 99 -14.05 11.26 -8.83
CA ARG A 99 -14.53 9.88 -8.59
C ARG A 99 -13.47 8.85 -9.00
N LEU A 100 -12.76 9.08 -10.13
CA LEU A 100 -11.63 8.24 -10.52
C LEU A 100 -10.51 8.28 -9.46
N TYR A 101 -10.13 9.46 -9.00
CA TYR A 101 -9.16 9.61 -7.91
C TYR A 101 -9.55 8.81 -6.66
N LEU A 102 -10.81 8.92 -6.23
CA LEU A 102 -11.32 8.17 -5.08
C LEU A 102 -11.31 6.64 -5.30
N ARG A 103 -11.56 6.18 -6.53
CA ARG A 103 -11.43 4.77 -6.91
C ARG A 103 -9.99 4.27 -6.78
N LEU A 104 -9.02 5.05 -7.25
CA LEU A 104 -7.60 4.71 -7.10
C LEU A 104 -7.21 4.69 -5.61
N LEU A 105 -7.66 5.66 -4.84
CA LEU A 105 -7.44 5.70 -3.40
C LEU A 105 -8.06 4.48 -2.68
N LEU A 106 -9.23 4.03 -3.11
CA LEU A 106 -9.89 2.84 -2.56
C LEU A 106 -9.01 1.58 -2.65
N VAL A 107 -8.26 1.39 -3.75
CA VAL A 107 -7.33 0.26 -3.90
C VAL A 107 -6.08 0.46 -3.07
N THR A 108 -5.50 1.65 -3.09
CA THR A 108 -4.29 1.91 -2.29
C THR A 108 -4.56 1.72 -0.80
N ASP A 109 -5.67 2.23 -0.30
CA ASP A 109 -6.07 2.05 1.10
C ASP A 109 -6.31 0.58 1.45
N TYR A 110 -6.93 -0.18 0.53
CA TYR A 110 -7.15 -1.61 0.73
C TYR A 110 -5.83 -2.39 0.83
N ILE A 111 -4.90 -2.14 -0.10
CA ILE A 111 -3.61 -2.83 -0.13
C ILE A 111 -2.72 -2.39 1.04
N CYS A 112 -2.62 -1.09 1.32
CA CYS A 112 -1.86 -0.57 2.45
C CYS A 112 -2.43 -0.99 3.81
N GLY A 113 -3.71 -1.30 3.89
CA GLY A 113 -4.36 -1.81 5.10
C GLY A 113 -4.15 -3.30 5.35
N MET A 114 -3.49 -4.03 4.44
CA MET A 114 -3.19 -5.45 4.62
C MET A 114 -2.01 -5.65 5.58
N THR A 115 -2.05 -6.76 6.32
CA THR A 115 -0.83 -7.27 6.95
C THR A 115 0.02 -8.00 5.92
N ASP A 116 1.34 -8.08 6.12
CA ASP A 116 2.27 -8.78 5.21
C ASP A 116 1.84 -10.22 4.96
N SER A 117 1.40 -10.91 6.01
CA SER A 117 0.92 -12.29 5.93
C SER A 117 -0.35 -12.43 5.08
N TYR A 118 -1.26 -11.46 5.16
CA TYR A 118 -2.47 -11.46 4.35
C TYR A 118 -2.16 -11.15 2.90
N ALA A 119 -1.35 -10.13 2.63
CA ALA A 119 -0.93 -9.77 1.27
C ALA A 119 -0.22 -10.93 0.57
N LYS A 120 0.70 -11.61 1.28
CA LYS A 120 1.38 -12.81 0.78
C LYS A 120 0.40 -13.92 0.42
N ARG A 121 -0.53 -14.24 1.31
CA ARG A 121 -1.54 -15.28 1.07
C ARG A 121 -2.42 -14.93 -0.13
N LEU A 122 -2.93 -13.70 -0.18
CA LEU A 122 -3.76 -13.24 -1.30
C LEU A 122 -3.01 -13.30 -2.63
N TYR A 123 -1.74 -12.87 -2.65
CA TYR A 123 -0.88 -12.99 -3.83
C TYR A 123 -0.74 -14.44 -4.29
N GLN A 124 -0.50 -15.37 -3.36
CA GLN A 124 -0.37 -16.79 -3.66
C GLN A 124 -1.69 -17.36 -4.22
N GLU A 125 -2.81 -17.08 -3.59
CA GLU A 125 -4.14 -17.49 -4.03
C GLU A 125 -4.47 -16.98 -5.44
N LEU A 126 -4.24 -15.69 -5.70
CA LEU A 126 -4.51 -15.06 -7.00
C LEU A 126 -3.58 -15.55 -8.13
N ASN A 127 -2.41 -16.05 -7.82
CA ASN A 127 -1.46 -16.59 -8.78
C ASN A 127 -1.43 -18.14 -8.82
N ALA A 128 -2.39 -18.78 -8.16
CA ALA A 128 -2.48 -20.25 -8.07
C ALA A 128 -1.18 -20.93 -7.54
N ILE A 129 -0.45 -20.23 -6.66
CA ILE A 129 0.75 -20.76 -6.02
C ILE A 129 0.30 -21.51 -4.77
N MET A 130 0.46 -22.83 -4.78
CA MET A 130 0.17 -23.64 -3.58
C MET A 130 1.15 -23.27 -2.47
N ALA A 131 0.62 -23.13 -1.26
CA ALA A 131 1.42 -22.84 -0.06
C ALA A 131 2.10 -24.12 0.46
#